data_c814fa618aba7b83f0e47e1e852cbb51
#
_entry.id   c814fa618aba7b83f0e47e1e852cbb51
#
_cell.length_a   1.000
_cell.length_b   1.000
_cell.length_c   1.000
_cell.angle_alpha   90.00
_cell.angle_beta   90.00
_cell.angle_gamma   90.00
#
_symmetry.space_group_name_H-M   'P 1'
#
loop_
_entity.id
_entity.type
_entity.pdbx_description
1 polymer ?
#
loop_
_entity_poly.entity_id
_entity_poly.type
_entity_poly.pdbx_seq_one_letter_code
_entity_poly.pdbx_strand_id
1 'polypeptide(L)'
;MARRSDRRRGSIYLGLAAGLFVTSGALVGGYFVTDQAPTAPRPRAGTAAPAVAGDHAALAQAVEGSLGGAVKLIAVGRERTLAWKDLGVAVDADELPYAARKGGDVAALAAAGALPVRLDRAAAIKALSGLKAEVDRAPTDAFLDLEARAIHDDAPGFAIDVYASLDRIEAAAKSGSPTVELVGVAVPAATTKAALGIGDISHVLGTFKTTFAVSDKDRNFNLKLAASKLNGYVLQPGVEFSFNGVVGDRTEKEGYKIAHVITAGEMVDGLAGGTCQISTTLFGASFFAGLEVVKTTPHSRPSTYVTMGLDATVVYPTTDLIMKNPYDFPVVIHYRVARGEAVVEILGKERPWDKIAFERKIIEVTPFTTEDRPDERLPVGFESEDQGGFDGYKVVRYRKYYKGDEEVKMDKWTLTYKPVTRYLRKGTNPDTTLPVPEVKPAHLPKAPSEGSGRIVQ
;
A
#
# COMPACT_ATOMS: atom_id res chain seq x y z
N MET A 1 -19.76 9.27 53.95
CA MET A 1 -19.86 7.79 53.86
C MET A 1 -19.76 7.34 52.41
N ALA A 2 -18.77 6.51 52.19
CA ALA A 2 -18.55 5.49 51.15
C ALA A 2 -18.53 5.88 49.66
N ARG A 3 -17.32 5.82 49.16
CA ARG A 3 -16.82 5.61 47.81
C ARG A 3 -17.46 4.41 47.10
N ARG A 4 -17.68 4.51 45.78
CA ARG A 4 -17.37 3.41 44.88
C ARG A 4 -16.91 3.95 43.52
N SER A 5 -15.70 3.60 43.19
CA SER A 5 -15.01 3.75 41.93
C SER A 5 -15.53 2.73 40.94
N ASP A 6 -15.84 3.16 39.71
CA ASP A 6 -16.03 2.24 38.58
C ASP A 6 -15.00 2.56 37.51
N ARG A 7 -14.02 1.68 37.41
CA ARG A 7 -13.01 1.64 36.35
C ARG A 7 -13.67 1.07 35.10
N ARG A 8 -13.91 1.89 34.10
CA ARG A 8 -14.18 1.39 32.74
C ARG A 8 -12.83 1.25 32.01
N ARG A 9 -12.56 0.01 31.65
CA ARG A 9 -11.42 -0.41 30.82
C ARG A 9 -11.57 0.18 29.43
N GLY A 10 -10.63 1.03 29.02
CA GLY A 10 -10.47 1.46 27.64
C GLY A 10 -9.85 0.32 26.82
N SER A 11 -10.56 -0.11 25.81
CA SER A 11 -10.05 -1.05 24.81
C SER A 11 -9.21 -0.24 23.82
N ILE A 12 -7.90 -0.46 23.85
CA ILE A 12 -6.95 0.11 22.89
C ILE A 12 -7.01 -0.77 21.63
N TYR A 13 -7.58 -0.25 20.56
CA TYR A 13 -7.42 -0.84 19.24
C TYR A 13 -6.06 -0.40 18.67
N LEU A 14 -5.11 -1.32 18.69
CA LEU A 14 -3.86 -1.20 17.96
C LEU A 14 -4.14 -1.52 16.48
N GLY A 15 -4.28 -0.49 15.66
CA GLY A 15 -4.22 -0.63 14.21
C GLY A 15 -2.76 -0.72 13.78
N LEU A 16 -2.29 -1.91 13.42
CA LEU A 16 -0.99 -2.12 12.80
C LEU A 16 -1.07 -1.66 11.34
N ALA A 17 -0.61 -0.43 11.07
CA ALA A 17 -0.19 -0.03 9.75
C ALA A 17 1.29 -0.43 9.60
N ALA A 18 1.53 -1.62 9.04
CA ALA A 18 2.87 -2.07 8.69
C ALA A 18 3.29 -1.45 7.35
N GLY A 19 3.95 -0.32 7.41
CA GLY A 19 4.75 0.18 6.30
C GLY A 19 6.08 -0.57 6.25
N LEU A 20 6.20 -1.58 5.40
CA LEU A 20 7.46 -2.28 5.17
C LEU A 20 8.27 -1.55 4.12
N PHE A 21 9.29 -0.80 4.56
CA PHE A 21 10.46 -0.50 3.74
C PHE A 21 11.35 -1.76 3.73
N VAL A 22 11.36 -2.47 2.60
CA VAL A 22 12.32 -3.56 2.37
C VAL A 22 13.65 -2.94 1.97
N THR A 23 14.56 -2.77 2.94
CA THR A 23 15.99 -2.69 2.66
C THR A 23 16.50 -4.12 2.61
N SER A 24 16.99 -4.53 1.45
CA SER A 24 17.69 -5.79 1.24
C SER A 24 19.00 -5.82 2.05
N GLY A 25 18.90 -6.35 3.27
CA GLY A 25 20.03 -6.72 4.09
C GLY A 25 20.05 -8.25 4.25
N ALA A 26 21.04 -8.89 3.67
CA ALA A 26 21.27 -10.32 3.83
C ALA A 26 21.57 -10.64 5.31
N LEU A 27 20.61 -11.25 5.99
CA LEU A 27 20.83 -11.88 7.29
C LEU A 27 21.41 -13.27 7.05
N VAL A 28 22.72 -13.37 7.12
CA VAL A 28 23.43 -14.63 7.32
C VAL A 28 23.24 -15.02 8.78
N GLY A 29 22.23 -15.85 9.05
CA GLY A 29 22.05 -16.49 10.34
C GLY A 29 23.10 -17.58 10.54
N GLY A 30 24.17 -17.27 11.23
CA GLY A 30 25.14 -18.26 11.68
C GLY A 30 24.54 -19.08 12.81
N TYR A 31 24.19 -20.34 12.54
CA TYR A 31 23.99 -21.33 13.58
C TYR A 31 25.38 -21.83 14.03
N PHE A 32 25.80 -21.49 15.22
CA PHE A 32 26.90 -22.16 15.90
C PHE A 32 26.39 -23.53 16.36
N VAL A 33 26.69 -24.57 15.58
CA VAL A 33 26.61 -25.94 16.05
C VAL A 33 27.89 -26.20 16.85
N THR A 34 27.77 -26.31 18.16
CA THR A 34 28.86 -26.87 18.98
C THR A 34 28.93 -28.34 18.74
N ASP A 35 29.85 -28.73 17.89
CA ASP A 35 30.18 -30.13 17.59
C ASP A 35 30.97 -30.71 18.79
N GLN A 36 30.27 -31.41 19.68
CA GLN A 36 30.90 -32.38 20.58
C GLN A 36 30.29 -33.77 20.28
N ALA A 37 30.80 -34.40 19.21
CA ALA A 37 30.58 -35.81 19.01
C ALA A 37 31.37 -36.62 20.03
N PRO A 38 30.76 -37.62 20.71
CA PRO A 38 31.50 -38.50 21.57
C PRO A 38 32.46 -39.38 20.70
N THR A 39 33.74 -39.31 21.03
CA THR A 39 34.78 -40.16 20.44
C THR A 39 34.49 -41.59 20.77
N ALA A 40 33.99 -42.36 19.79
CA ALA A 40 33.95 -43.83 19.88
C ALA A 40 35.39 -44.39 19.81
N PRO A 41 35.72 -45.37 20.62
CA PRO A 41 37.05 -45.96 20.63
C PRO A 41 37.33 -46.63 19.26
N ARG A 42 38.47 -46.30 18.65
CA ARG A 42 38.97 -46.96 17.44
C ARG A 42 39.12 -48.45 17.67
N PRO A 43 38.56 -49.33 16.80
CA PRO A 43 38.89 -50.75 16.84
C PRO A 43 40.39 -50.92 16.53
N ARG A 44 41.05 -51.74 17.32
CA ARG A 44 42.43 -52.17 17.10
C ARG A 44 42.56 -52.80 15.71
N ALA A 45 43.59 -52.37 14.98
CA ALA A 45 43.97 -52.91 13.70
C ALA A 45 44.16 -54.47 13.80
N GLY A 46 43.16 -55.18 13.30
CA GLY A 46 43.37 -56.61 12.91
C GLY A 46 44.23 -56.57 11.68
N THR A 47 45.26 -57.47 11.65
CA THR A 47 46.15 -57.68 10.53
C THR A 47 45.34 -58.01 9.27
N ALA A 48 45.17 -57.01 8.40
CA ALA A 48 44.56 -57.16 7.08
C ALA A 48 45.50 -58.02 6.23
N ALA A 49 44.95 -59.06 5.64
CA ALA A 49 45.63 -59.77 4.56
C ALA A 49 45.97 -58.78 3.43
N PRO A 50 47.08 -58.94 2.70
CA PRO A 50 47.50 -58.05 1.66
C PRO A 50 46.41 -57.99 0.58
N ALA A 51 45.75 -56.88 0.42
CA ALA A 51 44.84 -56.66 -0.67
C ALA A 51 45.62 -56.51 -1.98
N VAL A 52 45.18 -57.26 -3.00
CA VAL A 52 45.81 -57.28 -4.33
C VAL A 52 45.61 -55.91 -4.95
N ALA A 53 46.66 -55.12 -5.05
CA ALA A 53 46.62 -53.71 -5.52
C ALA A 53 46.13 -53.57 -6.99
N GLY A 54 46.10 -54.67 -7.76
CA GLY A 54 45.61 -54.66 -9.14
C GLY A 54 44.09 -54.53 -9.30
N ASP A 55 43.33 -55.12 -8.36
CA ASP A 55 41.85 -55.12 -8.47
C ASP A 55 41.21 -53.77 -8.18
N HIS A 56 41.87 -52.96 -7.33
CA HIS A 56 41.33 -51.62 -6.98
C HIS A 56 41.49 -50.60 -8.11
N ALA A 57 42.58 -50.66 -8.87
CA ALA A 57 42.81 -49.76 -10.01
C ALA A 57 41.85 -50.03 -11.16
N ALA A 58 41.62 -51.35 -11.45
CA ALA A 58 40.67 -51.78 -12.46
C ALA A 58 39.24 -51.38 -12.09
N LEU A 59 38.86 -51.58 -10.82
CA LEU A 59 37.54 -51.12 -10.31
C LEU A 59 37.38 -49.61 -10.37
N ALA A 60 38.39 -48.84 -9.97
CA ALA A 60 38.34 -47.37 -10.08
C ALA A 60 38.11 -46.90 -11.52
N GLN A 61 38.85 -47.47 -12.47
CA GLN A 61 38.69 -47.18 -13.89
C GLN A 61 37.29 -47.54 -14.43
N ALA A 62 36.74 -48.66 -13.99
CA ALA A 62 35.41 -49.09 -14.38
C ALA A 62 34.32 -48.19 -13.79
N VAL A 63 34.46 -47.71 -12.53
CA VAL A 63 33.57 -46.71 -11.91
C VAL A 63 33.70 -45.38 -12.60
N GLU A 64 34.92 -44.91 -12.91
CA GLU A 64 35.11 -43.69 -13.72
C GLU A 64 34.45 -43.79 -15.09
N GLY A 65 34.58 -44.98 -15.74
CA GLY A 65 33.90 -45.24 -17.00
C GLY A 65 32.35 -45.13 -16.91
N SER A 66 31.79 -45.63 -15.80
CA SER A 66 30.33 -45.53 -15.55
C SER A 66 29.88 -44.09 -15.28
N LEU A 67 30.76 -43.23 -14.75
CA LEU A 67 30.53 -41.80 -14.52
C LEU A 67 30.99 -40.93 -15.71
N GLY A 68 31.58 -41.52 -16.77
CA GLY A 68 32.08 -40.80 -17.93
C GLY A 68 30.99 -40.14 -18.80
N GLY A 69 29.75 -40.49 -18.53
CA GLY A 69 28.57 -39.89 -19.18
C GLY A 69 28.13 -38.55 -18.59
N ALA A 70 27.25 -37.88 -19.30
CA ALA A 70 26.60 -36.70 -18.82
C ALA A 70 25.39 -37.05 -17.94
N VAL A 71 25.18 -36.33 -16.86
CA VAL A 71 23.99 -36.42 -16.02
C VAL A 71 23.02 -35.32 -16.37
N LYS A 72 21.75 -35.68 -16.49
CA LYS A 72 20.65 -34.76 -16.74
C LYS A 72 20.05 -34.28 -15.42
N LEU A 73 20.17 -33.00 -15.11
CA LEU A 73 19.50 -32.37 -13.98
C LEU A 73 18.14 -31.81 -14.45
N ILE A 74 17.09 -32.15 -13.74
CA ILE A 74 15.72 -31.70 -14.02
C ILE A 74 15.23 -30.83 -12.88
N ALA A 75 14.78 -29.62 -13.21
CA ALA A 75 14.13 -28.70 -12.28
C ALA A 75 12.94 -28.04 -12.94
N VAL A 76 11.71 -28.29 -12.45
CA VAL A 76 10.45 -27.68 -12.96
C VAL A 76 10.32 -27.77 -14.49
N GLY A 77 10.55 -28.96 -15.04
CA GLY A 77 10.44 -29.21 -16.48
C GLY A 77 11.56 -28.59 -17.33
N ARG A 78 12.56 -27.95 -16.70
CA ARG A 78 13.79 -27.55 -17.38
C ARG A 78 14.87 -28.57 -17.17
N GLU A 79 15.64 -28.85 -18.22
CA GLU A 79 16.71 -29.83 -18.21
C GLU A 79 18.05 -29.13 -18.41
N ARG A 80 19.06 -29.55 -17.66
CA ARG A 80 20.45 -29.15 -17.82
C ARG A 80 21.34 -30.38 -17.78
N THR A 81 22.19 -30.54 -18.77
CA THR A 81 23.13 -31.66 -18.83
C THR A 81 24.52 -31.17 -18.39
N LEU A 82 25.09 -31.83 -17.42
CA LEU A 82 26.44 -31.59 -16.87
C LEU A 82 27.23 -32.89 -16.82
N ALA A 83 28.57 -32.81 -16.80
CA ALA A 83 29.35 -33.97 -16.46
C ALA A 83 29.36 -34.20 -14.94
N TRP A 84 29.44 -35.43 -14.49
CA TRP A 84 29.52 -35.75 -13.06
C TRP A 84 30.65 -35.04 -12.33
N LYS A 85 31.83 -34.93 -12.99
CA LYS A 85 32.97 -34.18 -12.45
C LYS A 85 32.66 -32.71 -12.19
N ASP A 86 31.81 -32.09 -13.02
CA ASP A 86 31.44 -30.67 -12.88
C ASP A 86 30.48 -30.47 -11.71
N LEU A 87 29.80 -31.56 -11.27
CA LEU A 87 29.03 -31.60 -10.03
C LEU A 87 29.89 -32.04 -8.80
N GLY A 88 31.20 -32.18 -8.97
CA GLY A 88 32.09 -32.60 -7.87
C GLY A 88 32.00 -34.08 -7.50
N VAL A 89 31.47 -34.92 -8.38
CA VAL A 89 31.45 -36.38 -8.18
C VAL A 89 32.75 -36.98 -8.67
N ALA A 90 33.40 -37.75 -7.80
CA ALA A 90 34.65 -38.45 -8.09
C ALA A 90 34.63 -39.86 -7.44
N VAL A 91 35.50 -40.75 -7.92
CA VAL A 91 35.72 -42.06 -7.26
C VAL A 91 36.23 -41.84 -5.84
N ASP A 92 35.66 -42.57 -4.90
CA ASP A 92 36.11 -42.60 -3.50
C ASP A 92 37.15 -43.72 -3.29
N ALA A 93 38.43 -43.29 -3.19
CA ALA A 93 39.53 -44.23 -3.02
C ALA A 93 39.43 -45.03 -1.70
N ASP A 94 38.82 -44.46 -0.66
CA ASP A 94 38.70 -45.15 0.65
C ASP A 94 37.61 -46.23 0.62
N GLU A 95 36.62 -46.10 -0.26
CA GLU A 95 35.53 -47.09 -0.44
C GLU A 95 35.87 -48.22 -1.41
N LEU A 96 36.88 -48.05 -2.29
CA LEU A 96 37.29 -49.07 -3.28
C LEU A 96 37.63 -50.43 -2.66
N PRO A 97 38.40 -50.54 -1.55
CA PRO A 97 38.71 -51.85 -0.94
C PRO A 97 37.49 -52.55 -0.42
N TYR A 98 36.46 -51.83 0.01
CA TYR A 98 35.21 -52.41 0.48
C TYR A 98 34.35 -52.89 -0.68
N ALA A 99 34.24 -52.10 -1.74
CA ALA A 99 33.51 -52.44 -2.96
C ALA A 99 34.14 -53.67 -3.67
N ALA A 100 35.46 -53.77 -3.74
CA ALA A 100 36.16 -54.91 -4.30
C ALA A 100 35.89 -56.18 -3.51
N ARG A 101 35.85 -56.13 -2.17
CA ARG A 101 35.50 -57.33 -1.33
C ARG A 101 34.06 -57.83 -1.54
N LYS A 102 33.17 -56.96 -2.02
CA LYS A 102 31.79 -57.31 -2.40
C LYS A 102 31.64 -57.86 -3.83
N GLY A 103 32.73 -58.16 -4.49
CA GLY A 103 32.77 -58.78 -5.82
C GLY A 103 33.18 -57.83 -6.94
N GLY A 104 33.28 -56.51 -6.68
CA GLY A 104 33.80 -55.49 -7.64
C GLY A 104 33.01 -55.31 -8.94
N ASP A 105 31.82 -55.90 -9.06
CA ASP A 105 30.95 -55.73 -10.23
C ASP A 105 30.24 -54.36 -10.16
N VAL A 106 30.62 -53.46 -11.07
CA VAL A 106 30.09 -52.11 -11.16
C VAL A 106 28.58 -52.08 -11.40
N ALA A 107 28.05 -52.99 -12.21
CA ALA A 107 26.60 -53.07 -12.47
C ALA A 107 25.82 -53.51 -11.21
N ALA A 108 26.32 -54.48 -10.45
CA ALA A 108 25.72 -54.90 -9.19
C ALA A 108 25.83 -53.82 -8.11
N LEU A 109 26.96 -53.10 -8.03
CA LEU A 109 27.16 -51.96 -7.11
C LEU A 109 26.23 -50.82 -7.45
N ALA A 110 26.09 -50.45 -8.72
CA ALA A 110 25.16 -49.43 -9.18
C ALA A 110 23.71 -49.81 -8.85
N ALA A 111 23.27 -51.01 -9.14
CA ALA A 111 21.94 -51.49 -8.83
C ALA A 111 21.64 -51.49 -7.32
N ALA A 112 22.67 -51.67 -6.48
CA ALA A 112 22.58 -51.58 -5.02
C ALA A 112 22.72 -50.12 -4.49
N GLY A 113 22.94 -49.13 -5.34
CA GLY A 113 23.22 -47.74 -4.93
C GLY A 113 24.51 -47.59 -4.11
N ALA A 114 25.53 -48.43 -4.45
CA ALA A 114 26.74 -48.60 -3.66
C ALA A 114 28.02 -48.37 -4.47
N LEU A 115 27.96 -47.63 -5.59
CA LEU A 115 29.17 -47.25 -6.31
C LEU A 115 30.10 -46.47 -5.35
N PRO A 116 31.40 -46.77 -5.33
CA PRO A 116 32.39 -46.14 -4.47
C PRO A 116 32.71 -44.73 -5.03
N VAL A 117 31.80 -43.80 -4.79
CA VAL A 117 31.89 -42.39 -5.25
C VAL A 117 31.63 -41.43 -4.10
N ARG A 118 32.30 -40.29 -4.12
CA ARG A 118 32.11 -39.17 -3.19
C ARG A 118 31.63 -37.94 -3.92
N LEU A 119 30.84 -37.15 -3.23
CA LEU A 119 30.39 -35.85 -3.67
C LEU A 119 31.19 -34.74 -2.96
N ASP A 120 31.91 -33.94 -3.72
CA ASP A 120 32.38 -32.62 -3.22
C ASP A 120 31.18 -31.67 -3.14
N ARG A 121 30.65 -31.52 -1.92
CA ARG A 121 29.44 -30.68 -1.69
C ARG A 121 29.69 -29.22 -2.06
N ALA A 122 30.92 -28.69 -1.90
CA ALA A 122 31.23 -27.34 -2.24
C ALA A 122 31.20 -27.08 -3.76
N ALA A 123 31.77 -28.03 -4.54
CA ALA A 123 31.71 -28.00 -6.00
C ALA A 123 30.25 -28.15 -6.49
N ALA A 124 29.48 -29.06 -5.93
CA ALA A 124 28.08 -29.26 -6.26
C ALA A 124 27.22 -28.00 -5.96
N ILE A 125 27.39 -27.38 -4.79
CA ILE A 125 26.72 -26.10 -4.43
C ILE A 125 27.04 -25.02 -5.46
N LYS A 126 28.31 -24.90 -5.85
CA LYS A 126 28.73 -23.90 -6.86
C LYS A 126 28.04 -24.15 -8.21
N ALA A 127 28.00 -25.42 -8.69
CA ALA A 127 27.32 -25.78 -9.93
C ALA A 127 25.82 -25.52 -9.86
N LEU A 128 25.15 -25.93 -8.77
CA LEU A 128 23.72 -25.69 -8.55
C LEU A 128 23.40 -24.23 -8.39
N SER A 129 24.29 -23.42 -7.78
CA SER A 129 24.09 -21.96 -7.68
C SER A 129 24.09 -21.27 -9.03
N GLY A 130 24.90 -21.76 -10.00
CA GLY A 130 24.83 -21.31 -11.38
C GLY A 130 23.48 -21.65 -12.04
N LEU A 131 23.01 -22.88 -11.86
CA LEU A 131 21.72 -23.32 -12.38
C LEU A 131 20.54 -22.59 -11.72
N LYS A 132 20.64 -22.29 -10.44
CA LYS A 132 19.65 -21.54 -9.68
C LYS A 132 19.36 -20.18 -10.32
N ALA A 133 20.37 -19.46 -10.77
CA ALA A 133 20.21 -18.17 -11.44
C ALA A 133 19.41 -18.26 -12.77
N GLU A 134 19.42 -19.43 -13.42
CA GLU A 134 18.68 -19.66 -14.67
C GLU A 134 17.26 -20.18 -14.45
N VAL A 135 16.99 -20.86 -13.33
CA VAL A 135 15.76 -21.61 -13.08
C VAL A 135 14.84 -20.94 -12.05
N ASP A 136 15.42 -20.29 -11.05
CA ASP A 136 14.63 -19.63 -10.01
C ASP A 136 13.77 -18.53 -10.61
N ARG A 137 12.57 -18.39 -10.07
CA ARG A 137 11.64 -17.31 -10.41
C ARG A 137 11.17 -16.64 -9.15
N ALA A 138 11.25 -15.32 -9.12
CA ALA A 138 10.66 -14.54 -8.04
C ALA A 138 9.12 -14.71 -8.05
N PRO A 139 8.48 -14.69 -6.89
CA PRO A 139 7.03 -14.60 -6.81
C PRO A 139 6.55 -13.27 -7.37
N THR A 140 5.31 -13.23 -7.80
CA THR A 140 4.60 -12.00 -8.19
C THR A 140 3.57 -11.69 -7.13
N ASP A 141 3.60 -10.47 -6.57
CA ASP A 141 2.61 -10.02 -5.60
C ASP A 141 1.31 -9.62 -6.28
N ALA A 142 0.19 -9.84 -5.60
CA ALA A 142 -1.08 -9.25 -6.00
C ALA A 142 -1.06 -7.73 -5.78
N PHE A 143 -1.70 -6.98 -6.67
CA PHE A 143 -1.85 -5.53 -6.53
C PHE A 143 -3.13 -5.02 -7.17
N LEU A 144 -3.56 -3.82 -6.73
CA LEU A 144 -4.68 -3.09 -7.28
C LEU A 144 -4.19 -2.17 -8.40
N ASP A 145 -4.61 -2.42 -9.63
CA ASP A 145 -4.48 -1.46 -10.73
C ASP A 145 -5.74 -0.57 -10.75
N LEU A 146 -5.66 0.54 -10.03
CA LEU A 146 -6.79 1.45 -9.87
C LEU A 146 -7.16 2.16 -11.18
N GLU A 147 -6.19 2.43 -12.04
CA GLU A 147 -6.44 3.06 -13.34
C GLU A 147 -7.14 2.10 -14.32
N ALA A 148 -6.70 0.85 -14.37
CA ALA A 148 -7.35 -0.19 -15.16
C ALA A 148 -8.62 -0.74 -14.48
N ARG A 149 -8.85 -0.40 -13.20
CA ARG A 149 -9.93 -0.96 -12.35
C ARG A 149 -9.88 -2.49 -12.32
N ALA A 150 -8.70 -3.03 -12.16
CA ALA A 150 -8.41 -4.45 -12.16
C ALA A 150 -7.61 -4.87 -10.93
N ILE A 151 -7.71 -6.15 -10.59
CA ILE A 151 -6.89 -6.77 -9.56
C ILE A 151 -5.97 -7.75 -10.26
N HIS A 152 -4.67 -7.60 -10.05
CA HIS A 152 -3.68 -8.55 -10.52
C HIS A 152 -3.45 -9.61 -9.45
N ASP A 153 -3.53 -10.88 -9.86
CA ASP A 153 -3.38 -12.01 -8.96
C ASP A 153 -1.92 -12.22 -8.59
N ASP A 154 -1.70 -12.76 -7.40
CA ASP A 154 -0.40 -13.25 -6.99
C ASP A 154 -0.07 -14.57 -7.71
N ALA A 155 1.22 -14.80 -7.89
CA ALA A 155 1.73 -16.09 -8.36
C ALA A 155 2.94 -16.49 -7.52
N PRO A 156 3.02 -17.75 -7.06
CA PRO A 156 4.18 -18.21 -6.35
C PRO A 156 5.40 -18.25 -7.26
N GLY A 157 6.53 -17.88 -6.70
CA GLY A 157 7.84 -18.10 -7.27
C GLY A 157 8.28 -19.55 -7.11
N PHE A 158 9.47 -19.82 -7.58
CA PHE A 158 10.12 -21.13 -7.46
C PHE A 158 11.60 -20.95 -7.19
N ALA A 159 12.15 -21.76 -6.31
CA ALA A 159 13.59 -21.82 -6.06
C ALA A 159 14.08 -23.25 -5.94
N ILE A 160 15.29 -23.53 -6.44
CA ILE A 160 15.97 -24.82 -6.19
C ILE A 160 16.41 -24.83 -4.73
N ASP A 161 16.03 -25.89 -4.00
CA ASP A 161 16.65 -26.24 -2.72
C ASP A 161 17.98 -26.94 -2.99
N VAL A 162 19.06 -26.16 -2.94
CA VAL A 162 20.41 -26.62 -3.23
C VAL A 162 20.80 -27.75 -2.27
N TYR A 163 20.53 -27.60 -0.98
CA TYR A 163 20.97 -28.56 0.03
C TYR A 163 20.21 -29.88 -0.05
N ALA A 164 18.89 -29.84 -0.21
CA ALA A 164 18.10 -31.05 -0.41
C ALA A 164 18.42 -31.76 -1.75
N SER A 165 18.87 -30.99 -2.76
CA SER A 165 19.29 -31.52 -4.06
C SER A 165 20.64 -32.23 -4.01
N LEU A 166 21.55 -31.91 -3.05
CA LEU A 166 22.82 -32.58 -2.89
C LEU A 166 22.64 -34.08 -2.59
N ASP A 167 21.70 -34.42 -1.72
CA ASP A 167 21.44 -35.82 -1.34
C ASP A 167 20.86 -36.61 -2.53
N ARG A 168 20.08 -35.97 -3.40
CA ARG A 168 19.60 -36.54 -4.65
C ARG A 168 20.73 -36.79 -5.65
N ILE A 169 21.67 -35.86 -5.78
CA ILE A 169 22.85 -36.00 -6.64
C ILE A 169 23.74 -37.13 -6.16
N GLU A 170 24.00 -37.20 -4.85
CA GLU A 170 24.81 -38.25 -4.26
C GLU A 170 24.17 -39.64 -4.46
N ALA A 171 22.88 -39.78 -4.21
CA ALA A 171 22.16 -41.04 -4.44
C ALA A 171 22.17 -41.47 -5.91
N ALA A 172 21.97 -40.52 -6.84
CA ALA A 172 22.04 -40.79 -8.27
C ALA A 172 23.44 -41.20 -8.72
N ALA A 173 24.49 -40.54 -8.21
CA ALA A 173 25.88 -40.92 -8.48
C ALA A 173 26.19 -42.33 -7.99
N LYS A 174 25.76 -42.71 -6.77
CA LYS A 174 25.94 -44.05 -6.20
C LYS A 174 25.18 -45.15 -6.94
N SER A 175 24.08 -44.81 -7.59
CA SER A 175 23.30 -45.72 -8.41
C SER A 175 23.64 -45.68 -9.90
N GLY A 176 24.55 -44.81 -10.33
CA GLY A 176 24.88 -44.65 -11.74
C GLY A 176 23.71 -44.10 -12.58
N SER A 177 22.74 -43.43 -11.97
CA SER A 177 21.57 -42.88 -12.67
C SER A 177 21.97 -41.73 -13.58
N PRO A 178 21.58 -41.73 -14.86
CA PRO A 178 21.90 -40.64 -15.78
C PRO A 178 21.01 -39.39 -15.55
N THR A 179 20.08 -39.41 -14.60
CA THR A 179 19.10 -38.38 -14.38
C THR A 179 18.92 -38.08 -12.89
N VAL A 180 18.84 -36.78 -12.53
CA VAL A 180 18.58 -36.31 -11.19
C VAL A 180 17.45 -35.28 -11.22
N GLU A 181 16.37 -35.59 -10.52
CA GLU A 181 15.35 -34.57 -10.22
C GLU A 181 15.79 -33.72 -9.03
N LEU A 182 16.06 -32.45 -9.26
CA LEU A 182 16.40 -31.50 -8.21
C LEU A 182 15.17 -31.14 -7.36
N VAL A 183 15.42 -30.90 -6.09
CA VAL A 183 14.35 -30.47 -5.17
C VAL A 183 14.05 -29.02 -5.41
N GLY A 184 12.79 -28.71 -5.67
CA GLY A 184 12.30 -27.35 -5.81
C GLY A 184 11.33 -26.99 -4.70
N VAL A 185 11.34 -25.72 -4.32
CA VAL A 185 10.41 -25.16 -3.33
C VAL A 185 9.63 -24.01 -3.93
N ALA A 186 8.35 -23.94 -3.62
CA ALA A 186 7.53 -22.78 -3.95
C ALA A 186 7.91 -21.61 -3.04
N VAL A 187 8.12 -20.44 -3.62
CA VAL A 187 8.36 -19.19 -2.89
C VAL A 187 7.04 -18.41 -2.89
N PRO A 188 6.37 -18.24 -1.73
CA PRO A 188 5.10 -17.55 -1.68
C PRO A 188 5.27 -16.07 -2.04
N ALA A 189 4.24 -15.46 -2.63
CA ALA A 189 4.14 -14.03 -2.79
C ALA A 189 4.07 -13.34 -1.41
N ALA A 190 4.64 -12.15 -1.29
CA ALA A 190 4.56 -11.35 -0.06
C ALA A 190 3.16 -10.80 0.14
N THR A 191 2.47 -10.45 -0.95
CA THR A 191 1.08 -9.98 -0.95
C THR A 191 0.23 -10.92 -1.79
N THR A 192 -0.75 -11.58 -1.16
CA THR A 192 -1.72 -12.41 -1.87
C THR A 192 -2.97 -11.60 -2.24
N LYS A 193 -3.74 -12.07 -3.23
CA LYS A 193 -5.03 -11.47 -3.60
C LYS A 193 -5.97 -11.40 -2.38
N ALA A 194 -6.00 -12.43 -1.56
CA ALA A 194 -6.80 -12.46 -0.33
C ALA A 194 -6.37 -11.36 0.67
N ALA A 195 -5.07 -11.06 0.76
CA ALA A 195 -4.54 -10.02 1.64
C ALA A 195 -4.90 -8.60 1.20
N LEU A 196 -5.26 -8.38 -0.08
CA LEU A 196 -5.77 -7.09 -0.55
C LEU A 196 -7.13 -6.75 0.07
N GLY A 197 -7.87 -7.73 0.59
CA GLY A 197 -9.15 -7.53 1.26
C GLY A 197 -10.28 -7.06 0.35
N ILE A 198 -10.10 -7.14 -0.98
CA ILE A 198 -11.11 -6.78 -1.99
C ILE A 198 -10.99 -7.71 -3.19
N GLY A 199 -12.11 -8.16 -3.72
CA GLY A 199 -12.16 -9.14 -4.82
C GLY A 199 -12.51 -8.57 -6.19
N ASP A 200 -13.15 -7.39 -6.25
CA ASP A 200 -13.59 -6.75 -7.48
C ASP A 200 -13.66 -5.22 -7.32
N ILE A 201 -13.11 -4.49 -8.30
CA ILE A 201 -13.09 -3.02 -8.37
C ILE A 201 -13.49 -2.50 -9.74
N SER A 202 -14.20 -3.31 -10.52
CA SER A 202 -14.51 -3.02 -11.93
C SER A 202 -15.54 -1.89 -12.10
N HIS A 203 -16.35 -1.59 -11.08
CA HIS A 203 -17.41 -0.58 -11.16
C HIS A 203 -17.06 0.69 -10.39
N VAL A 204 -17.38 1.84 -10.99
CA VAL A 204 -17.37 3.16 -10.32
C VAL A 204 -18.73 3.38 -9.66
N LEU A 205 -18.78 3.35 -8.34
CA LEU A 205 -20.02 3.58 -7.58
C LEU A 205 -20.39 5.06 -7.54
N GLY A 206 -19.39 5.92 -7.43
CA GLY A 206 -19.54 7.38 -7.43
C GLY A 206 -18.22 8.06 -7.73
N THR A 207 -18.28 9.23 -8.32
CA THR A 207 -17.11 10.05 -8.65
C THR A 207 -17.33 11.50 -8.25
N PHE A 208 -16.27 12.22 -7.98
CA PHE A 208 -16.34 13.67 -7.77
C PHE A 208 -15.04 14.35 -8.16
N LYS A 209 -15.17 15.61 -8.60
CA LYS A 209 -14.05 16.40 -9.05
C LYS A 209 -14.12 17.82 -8.49
N THR A 210 -12.97 18.32 -8.06
CA THR A 210 -12.76 19.74 -7.75
C THR A 210 -11.54 20.26 -8.48
N THR A 211 -11.52 21.58 -8.74
CA THR A 211 -10.41 22.26 -9.43
C THR A 211 -9.61 23.14 -8.50
N PHE A 212 -8.32 23.34 -8.83
CA PHE A 212 -7.42 24.20 -8.08
C PHE A 212 -6.42 24.92 -9.02
N ALA A 213 -5.84 26.04 -8.53
CA ALA A 213 -4.85 26.77 -9.29
C ALA A 213 -3.52 26.05 -9.34
N VAL A 214 -2.99 25.77 -10.53
CA VAL A 214 -1.69 25.07 -10.72
C VAL A 214 -0.49 25.93 -10.29
N SER A 215 -0.66 27.26 -10.18
CA SER A 215 0.38 28.20 -9.78
C SER A 215 0.75 28.12 -8.28
N ASP A 216 -0.17 27.68 -7.43
CA ASP A 216 0.05 27.55 -5.98
C ASP A 216 0.77 26.21 -5.67
N LYS A 217 2.11 26.23 -5.79
CA LYS A 217 2.93 25.01 -5.73
C LYS A 217 2.86 24.31 -4.37
N ASP A 218 2.93 25.06 -3.26
CA ASP A 218 2.96 24.46 -1.92
C ASP A 218 1.60 23.90 -1.51
N ARG A 219 0.52 24.60 -1.85
CA ARG A 219 -0.82 24.06 -1.69
C ARG A 219 -1.05 22.81 -2.54
N ASN A 220 -0.58 22.81 -3.79
CA ASN A 220 -0.70 21.67 -4.69
C ASN A 220 0.11 20.47 -4.23
N PHE A 221 1.25 20.70 -3.57
CA PHE A 221 2.01 19.67 -2.89
C PHE A 221 1.20 19.05 -1.74
N ASN A 222 0.60 19.86 -0.88
CA ASN A 222 -0.26 19.40 0.22
C ASN A 222 -1.45 18.58 -0.29
N LEU A 223 -2.10 19.01 -1.39
CA LEU A 223 -3.19 18.26 -2.01
C LEU A 223 -2.75 16.86 -2.43
N LYS A 224 -1.61 16.75 -3.12
CA LYS A 224 -1.06 15.47 -3.55
C LYS A 224 -0.67 14.58 -2.37
N LEU A 225 -0.04 15.15 -1.34
CA LEU A 225 0.38 14.41 -0.14
C LEU A 225 -0.83 13.84 0.61
N ALA A 226 -1.88 14.64 0.83
CA ALA A 226 -3.08 14.15 1.48
C ALA A 226 -3.80 13.07 0.66
N ALA A 227 -3.90 13.28 -0.67
CA ALA A 227 -4.53 12.33 -1.58
C ALA A 227 -3.77 10.99 -1.67
N SER A 228 -2.43 11.01 -1.64
CA SER A 228 -1.61 9.78 -1.71
C SER A 228 -1.83 8.85 -0.52
N LYS A 229 -2.15 9.40 0.66
CA LYS A 229 -2.48 8.61 1.85
C LYS A 229 -3.86 7.93 1.76
N LEU A 230 -4.73 8.43 0.88
CA LEU A 230 -6.10 7.92 0.67
C LEU A 230 -6.20 6.96 -0.51
N ASN A 231 -5.32 7.14 -1.50
CA ASN A 231 -5.37 6.35 -2.74
C ASN A 231 -5.06 4.88 -2.47
N GLY A 232 -5.95 3.99 -2.88
CA GLY A 232 -5.84 2.55 -2.62
C GLY A 232 -6.40 2.10 -1.27
N TYR A 233 -6.96 3.00 -0.45
CA TYR A 233 -7.57 2.61 0.82
C TYR A 233 -8.81 1.76 0.59
N VAL A 234 -8.80 0.53 1.13
CA VAL A 234 -9.90 -0.43 1.05
C VAL A 234 -10.78 -0.30 2.29
N LEU A 235 -12.04 0.06 2.09
CA LEU A 235 -13.04 0.20 3.16
C LEU A 235 -13.93 -1.03 3.19
N GLN A 236 -13.79 -1.84 4.23
CA GLN A 236 -14.52 -3.09 4.42
C GLN A 236 -16.01 -2.88 4.71
N PRO A 237 -16.88 -3.89 4.45
CA PRO A 237 -18.29 -3.88 4.80
C PRO A 237 -18.55 -3.49 6.25
N GLY A 238 -19.45 -2.54 6.48
CA GLY A 238 -19.84 -2.09 7.82
C GLY A 238 -18.80 -1.29 8.59
N VAL A 239 -17.62 -1.06 8.04
CA VAL A 239 -16.52 -0.33 8.70
C VAL A 239 -16.66 1.18 8.46
N GLU A 240 -16.31 1.97 9.47
CA GLU A 240 -16.21 3.43 9.39
C GLU A 240 -14.82 3.85 8.90
N PHE A 241 -14.81 4.77 7.97
CA PHE A 241 -13.63 5.49 7.51
C PHE A 241 -13.53 6.83 8.23
N SER A 242 -12.38 7.14 8.80
CA SER A 242 -12.03 8.45 9.35
C SER A 242 -10.96 9.10 8.49
N PHE A 243 -11.23 10.29 7.95
CA PHE A 243 -10.25 11.04 7.18
C PHE A 243 -9.02 11.38 8.02
N ASN A 244 -9.23 11.86 9.24
CA ASN A 244 -8.14 12.17 10.16
C ASN A 244 -7.36 10.91 10.58
N GLY A 245 -8.04 9.77 10.72
CA GLY A 245 -7.41 8.49 11.04
C GLY A 245 -6.47 7.99 9.95
N VAL A 246 -6.84 8.17 8.69
CA VAL A 246 -6.05 7.71 7.54
C VAL A 246 -4.96 8.71 7.14
N VAL A 247 -5.31 10.01 7.04
CA VAL A 247 -4.37 11.05 6.61
C VAL A 247 -3.38 11.42 7.72
N GLY A 248 -3.79 11.33 8.98
CA GLY A 248 -2.97 11.64 10.15
C GLY A 248 -2.78 13.12 10.41
N ASP A 249 -1.81 13.42 11.26
CA ASP A 249 -1.40 14.79 11.57
C ASP A 249 -0.81 15.49 10.35
N ARG A 250 -0.96 16.82 10.29
CA ARG A 250 -0.60 17.63 9.12
C ARG A 250 0.45 18.65 9.50
N THR A 251 1.59 18.14 9.97
CA THR A 251 2.74 18.93 10.42
C THR A 251 3.81 19.05 9.32
N GLU A 252 4.76 19.96 9.51
CA GLU A 252 5.96 20.03 8.65
C GLU A 252 6.77 18.73 8.72
N LYS A 253 6.81 18.08 9.88
CA LYS A 253 7.45 16.78 10.06
C LYS A 253 6.85 15.70 9.17
N GLU A 254 5.54 15.76 8.94
CA GLU A 254 4.81 14.89 8.02
C GLU A 254 4.90 15.34 6.55
N GLY A 255 5.70 16.38 6.27
CA GLY A 255 5.99 16.90 4.94
C GLY A 255 5.02 17.96 4.45
N TYR A 256 4.06 18.42 5.26
CA TYR A 256 3.13 19.47 4.85
C TYR A 256 3.79 20.84 4.85
N LYS A 257 3.37 21.69 3.91
CA LYS A 257 3.85 23.05 3.71
C LYS A 257 2.85 24.10 4.14
N ILE A 258 3.35 25.30 4.44
CA ILE A 258 2.52 26.46 4.68
C ILE A 258 1.84 26.87 3.36
N ALA A 259 0.53 27.09 3.39
CA ALA A 259 -0.28 27.55 2.28
C ALA A 259 -1.56 28.22 2.80
N HIS A 260 -2.35 28.82 1.92
CA HIS A 260 -3.58 29.50 2.34
C HIS A 260 -4.62 28.55 2.94
N VAL A 261 -5.09 28.85 4.14
CA VAL A 261 -6.16 28.17 4.88
C VAL A 261 -7.30 29.14 5.21
N ILE A 262 -8.49 28.63 5.46
CA ILE A 262 -9.63 29.39 5.96
C ILE A 262 -9.73 29.13 7.48
N THR A 263 -9.50 30.17 8.28
CA THR A 263 -9.62 30.11 9.75
C THR A 263 -10.58 31.20 10.22
N ALA A 264 -11.62 30.83 10.96
CA ALA A 264 -12.65 31.73 11.46
C ALA A 264 -13.28 32.65 10.37
N GLY A 265 -13.33 32.19 9.12
CA GLY A 265 -13.82 32.94 7.98
C GLY A 265 -12.76 33.77 7.25
N GLU A 266 -11.58 33.95 7.81
CA GLU A 266 -10.46 34.66 7.19
C GLU A 266 -9.57 33.73 6.38
N MET A 267 -8.98 34.21 5.29
CA MET A 267 -7.96 33.51 4.53
C MET A 267 -6.58 33.94 5.06
N VAL A 268 -5.90 33.00 5.70
CA VAL A 268 -4.59 33.25 6.30
C VAL A 268 -3.59 32.17 5.84
N ASP A 269 -2.30 32.47 6.01
CA ASP A 269 -1.27 31.46 5.83
C ASP A 269 -1.30 30.48 6.99
N GLY A 270 -1.37 29.20 6.66
CA GLY A 270 -1.41 28.14 7.65
C GLY A 270 -0.87 26.82 7.09
N LEU A 271 -0.50 25.94 8.00
CA LEU A 271 0.06 24.65 7.63
C LEU A 271 -1.00 23.75 6.98
N ALA A 272 -0.59 22.98 5.97
CA ALA A 272 -1.42 22.02 5.25
C ALA A 272 -2.64 22.63 4.50
N GLY A 273 -2.54 23.88 4.06
CA GLY A 273 -3.57 24.49 3.21
C GLY A 273 -3.90 23.61 2.01
N GLY A 274 -5.21 23.45 1.73
CA GLY A 274 -5.74 22.59 0.68
C GLY A 274 -6.33 21.26 1.16
N THR A 275 -5.99 20.77 2.36
CA THR A 275 -6.46 19.45 2.85
C THR A 275 -7.99 19.35 2.92
N CYS A 276 -8.71 20.43 3.27
CA CYS A 276 -10.17 20.45 3.22
C CYS A 276 -10.73 20.29 1.79
N GLN A 277 -10.00 20.65 0.74
CA GLN A 277 -10.43 20.36 -0.63
C GLN A 277 -10.33 18.86 -0.93
N ILE A 278 -9.31 18.18 -0.40
CA ILE A 278 -9.18 16.72 -0.54
C ILE A 278 -10.31 16.00 0.20
N SER A 279 -10.60 16.37 1.46
CA SER A 279 -11.74 15.78 2.18
C SER A 279 -13.08 16.07 1.50
N THR A 280 -13.27 17.26 0.98
CA THR A 280 -14.48 17.66 0.22
C THR A 280 -14.64 16.84 -1.06
N THR A 281 -13.55 16.63 -1.82
CA THR A 281 -13.62 15.83 -3.06
C THR A 281 -13.95 14.37 -2.74
N LEU A 282 -13.33 13.81 -1.69
CA LEU A 282 -13.64 12.47 -1.21
C LEU A 282 -15.09 12.37 -0.73
N PHE A 283 -15.56 13.35 0.04
CA PHE A 283 -16.94 13.40 0.50
C PHE A 283 -17.93 13.39 -0.67
N GLY A 284 -17.68 14.22 -1.71
CA GLY A 284 -18.52 14.23 -2.90
C GLY A 284 -18.62 12.88 -3.59
N ALA A 285 -17.48 12.22 -3.83
CA ALA A 285 -17.47 10.88 -4.43
C ALA A 285 -18.18 9.84 -3.55
N SER A 286 -17.92 9.85 -2.24
CA SER A 286 -18.57 8.96 -1.27
C SER A 286 -20.08 9.21 -1.17
N PHE A 287 -20.51 10.47 -1.26
CA PHE A 287 -21.91 10.87 -1.28
C PHE A 287 -22.61 10.25 -2.50
N PHE A 288 -22.04 10.37 -3.70
CA PHE A 288 -22.61 9.81 -4.92
C PHE A 288 -22.39 8.30 -5.05
N ALA A 289 -21.42 7.73 -4.31
CA ALA A 289 -21.31 6.28 -4.16
C ALA A 289 -22.32 5.69 -3.19
N GLY A 290 -23.12 6.50 -2.49
CA GLY A 290 -24.12 6.02 -1.53
C GLY A 290 -23.53 5.56 -0.19
N LEU A 291 -22.27 5.88 0.14
CA LEU A 291 -21.70 5.58 1.45
C LEU A 291 -22.46 6.33 2.55
N GLU A 292 -22.58 5.73 3.73
CA GLU A 292 -23.27 6.35 4.86
C GLU A 292 -22.46 7.56 5.36
N VAL A 293 -23.11 8.71 5.53
CA VAL A 293 -22.51 9.93 6.08
C VAL A 293 -22.69 9.90 7.59
N VAL A 294 -21.65 9.50 8.31
CA VAL A 294 -21.66 9.44 9.78
C VAL A 294 -21.39 10.82 10.39
N LYS A 295 -20.35 11.52 9.88
CA LYS A 295 -20.00 12.86 10.35
C LYS A 295 -19.45 13.69 9.20
N THR A 296 -19.98 14.89 9.03
CA THR A 296 -19.46 15.92 8.11
C THR A 296 -19.73 17.28 8.69
N THR A 297 -18.81 18.22 8.50
CA THR A 297 -18.92 19.61 8.97
C THR A 297 -18.75 20.53 7.77
N PRO A 298 -19.68 21.44 7.47
CA PRO A 298 -19.52 22.43 6.42
C PRO A 298 -18.41 23.41 6.78
N HIS A 299 -17.87 24.13 5.77
CA HIS A 299 -16.96 25.24 6.01
C HIS A 299 -17.64 26.39 6.74
N SER A 300 -16.86 27.24 7.40
CA SER A 300 -17.37 28.46 8.04
C SER A 300 -18.00 29.43 7.03
N ARG A 301 -17.63 29.35 5.75
CA ARG A 301 -18.20 30.05 4.61
C ARG A 301 -18.26 29.16 3.38
N PRO A 302 -19.10 29.46 2.38
CA PRO A 302 -19.14 28.73 1.12
C PRO A 302 -17.77 28.68 0.44
N SER A 303 -17.36 27.49 -0.04
CA SER A 303 -16.10 27.29 -0.76
C SER A 303 -16.26 27.61 -2.24
N THR A 304 -15.19 28.07 -2.89
CA THR A 304 -15.21 28.44 -4.32
C THR A 304 -15.11 27.24 -5.25
N TYR A 305 -14.62 26.10 -4.75
CA TYR A 305 -14.34 24.89 -5.54
C TYR A 305 -15.44 23.83 -5.47
N VAL A 306 -16.49 24.07 -4.66
CA VAL A 306 -17.58 23.09 -4.49
C VAL A 306 -18.91 23.78 -4.26
N THR A 307 -19.98 23.13 -4.68
CA THR A 307 -21.36 23.55 -4.39
C THR A 307 -21.64 23.46 -2.89
N MET A 308 -22.20 24.52 -2.29
CA MET A 308 -22.62 24.55 -0.89
C MET A 308 -23.49 23.34 -0.55
N GLY A 309 -23.15 22.64 0.52
CA GLY A 309 -23.78 21.39 0.92
C GLY A 309 -23.03 20.12 0.51
N LEU A 310 -22.01 20.22 -0.36
CA LEU A 310 -21.13 19.10 -0.70
C LEU A 310 -19.69 19.30 -0.21
N ASP A 311 -19.50 20.20 0.74
CA ASP A 311 -18.23 20.47 1.38
C ASP A 311 -18.05 19.68 2.69
N ALA A 312 -16.80 19.39 3.03
CA ALA A 312 -16.41 18.71 4.26
C ALA A 312 -15.12 19.30 4.81
N THR A 313 -15.23 19.98 5.94
CA THR A 313 -14.10 20.53 6.68
C THR A 313 -13.43 19.47 7.52
N VAL A 314 -12.09 19.48 7.55
CA VAL A 314 -11.28 18.64 8.42
C VAL A 314 -10.22 19.47 9.13
N VAL A 315 -10.10 19.28 10.45
CA VAL A 315 -9.06 19.85 11.31
C VAL A 315 -8.58 18.78 12.26
N TYR A 316 -7.31 18.43 12.18
CA TYR A 316 -6.74 17.40 13.05
C TYR A 316 -6.48 17.97 14.46
N PRO A 317 -6.84 17.24 15.54
CA PRO A 317 -7.62 15.99 15.55
C PRO A 317 -9.13 16.20 15.73
N THR A 318 -9.64 17.44 15.71
CA THR A 318 -10.95 17.85 16.27
C THR A 318 -12.13 17.72 15.33
N THR A 319 -11.94 18.09 14.06
CA THR A 319 -13.02 18.05 13.05
C THR A 319 -12.68 17.02 11.99
N ASP A 320 -13.58 16.08 11.78
CA ASP A 320 -13.35 14.92 10.91
C ASP A 320 -14.48 14.70 9.91
N LEU A 321 -14.13 14.06 8.79
CA LEU A 321 -15.06 13.45 7.87
C LEU A 321 -15.10 11.95 8.18
N ILE A 322 -16.28 11.45 8.58
CA ILE A 322 -16.50 10.03 8.87
C ILE A 322 -17.57 9.50 7.94
N MET A 323 -17.21 8.48 7.16
CA MET A 323 -18.07 7.77 6.24
C MET A 323 -18.07 6.29 6.61
N LYS A 324 -19.15 5.56 6.30
CA LYS A 324 -19.24 4.12 6.54
C LYS A 324 -19.64 3.41 5.27
N ASN A 325 -19.07 2.24 5.02
CA ASN A 325 -19.50 1.38 3.93
C ASN A 325 -20.77 0.63 4.32
N PRO A 326 -21.94 0.94 3.73
CA PRO A 326 -23.19 0.26 4.06
C PRO A 326 -23.39 -1.04 3.27
N TYR A 327 -22.50 -1.36 2.34
CA TYR A 327 -22.61 -2.50 1.44
C TYR A 327 -22.07 -3.78 2.08
N ASP A 328 -22.41 -4.92 1.53
CA ASP A 328 -21.92 -6.26 1.91
C ASP A 328 -20.59 -6.63 1.19
N PHE A 329 -20.07 -5.72 0.39
CA PHE A 329 -18.80 -5.84 -0.30
C PHE A 329 -17.85 -4.66 0.02
N PRO A 330 -16.53 -4.86 -0.03
CA PRO A 330 -15.56 -3.79 0.17
C PRO A 330 -15.55 -2.81 -1.01
N VAL A 331 -15.17 -1.56 -0.71
CA VAL A 331 -14.95 -0.52 -1.72
C VAL A 331 -13.54 0.05 -1.57
N VAL A 332 -12.98 0.61 -2.64
CA VAL A 332 -11.65 1.22 -2.63
C VAL A 332 -11.71 2.66 -3.12
N ILE A 333 -10.91 3.53 -2.49
CA ILE A 333 -10.76 4.92 -2.88
C ILE A 333 -9.69 5.01 -3.96
N HIS A 334 -10.05 5.48 -5.14
CA HIS A 334 -9.13 5.85 -6.20
C HIS A 334 -9.01 7.37 -6.29
N TYR A 335 -7.86 7.91 -5.92
CA TYR A 335 -7.63 9.36 -5.84
C TYR A 335 -6.56 9.82 -6.83
N ARG A 336 -6.89 10.80 -7.68
CA ARG A 336 -5.96 11.42 -8.63
C ARG A 336 -5.88 12.93 -8.40
N VAL A 337 -4.67 13.48 -8.31
CA VAL A 337 -4.42 14.93 -8.20
C VAL A 337 -3.40 15.33 -9.25
N ALA A 338 -3.87 15.90 -10.34
CA ALA A 338 -3.04 16.30 -11.46
C ALA A 338 -3.66 17.45 -12.26
N ARG A 339 -2.85 18.25 -12.92
CA ARG A 339 -3.26 19.25 -13.91
C ARG A 339 -4.34 20.24 -13.45
N GLY A 340 -4.34 20.60 -12.15
CA GLY A 340 -5.33 21.50 -11.57
C GLY A 340 -6.65 20.85 -11.18
N GLU A 341 -6.72 19.52 -11.19
CA GLU A 341 -7.89 18.74 -10.82
C GLU A 341 -7.56 17.74 -9.72
N ALA A 342 -8.46 17.62 -8.75
CA ALA A 342 -8.53 16.53 -7.78
C ALA A 342 -9.77 15.72 -8.12
N VAL A 343 -9.58 14.44 -8.43
CA VAL A 343 -10.64 13.51 -8.85
C VAL A 343 -10.63 12.30 -7.94
N VAL A 344 -11.79 11.91 -7.46
CA VAL A 344 -11.99 10.68 -6.68
C VAL A 344 -13.02 9.80 -7.39
N GLU A 345 -12.72 8.51 -7.42
CA GLU A 345 -13.67 7.45 -7.74
C GLU A 345 -13.75 6.50 -6.53
N ILE A 346 -14.95 6.10 -6.17
CA ILE A 346 -15.17 4.98 -5.26
C ILE A 346 -15.43 3.77 -6.12
N LEU A 347 -14.53 2.79 -6.06
CA LEU A 347 -14.60 1.58 -6.87
C LEU A 347 -15.07 0.40 -6.04
N GLY A 348 -15.77 -0.54 -6.67
CA GLY A 348 -16.25 -1.75 -6.02
C GLY A 348 -16.84 -2.73 -7.03
N LYS A 349 -17.45 -3.78 -6.50
CA LYS A 349 -17.98 -4.93 -7.24
C LYS A 349 -19.15 -4.59 -8.17
N GLU A 350 -20.04 -3.67 -7.75
CA GLU A 350 -21.26 -3.33 -8.49
C GLU A 350 -21.78 -1.95 -8.09
N ARG A 351 -22.67 -1.38 -8.90
CA ARG A 351 -23.41 -0.15 -8.57
C ARG A 351 -24.75 -0.50 -7.92
N PRO A 352 -24.92 -0.27 -6.60
CA PRO A 352 -26.17 -0.59 -5.90
C PRO A 352 -27.35 0.29 -6.35
N TRP A 353 -27.06 1.47 -6.94
CA TRP A 353 -28.06 2.46 -7.36
C TRP A 353 -27.81 2.87 -8.81
N ASP A 354 -28.89 3.06 -9.58
CA ASP A 354 -28.77 3.47 -10.98
C ASP A 354 -28.35 4.93 -11.07
N LYS A 355 -28.87 5.77 -10.18
CA LYS A 355 -28.43 7.17 -10.00
C LYS A 355 -28.64 7.64 -8.57
N ILE A 356 -27.78 8.58 -8.16
CA ILE A 356 -27.89 9.33 -6.90
C ILE A 356 -27.94 10.82 -7.23
N ALA A 357 -28.95 11.52 -6.71
CA ALA A 357 -29.08 12.95 -6.87
C ALA A 357 -28.76 13.68 -5.57
N PHE A 358 -27.99 14.72 -5.68
CA PHE A 358 -27.87 15.78 -4.68
C PHE A 358 -28.86 16.88 -5.01
N GLU A 359 -29.59 17.34 -4.02
CA GLU A 359 -30.42 18.55 -4.09
C GLU A 359 -30.18 19.38 -2.82
N ARG A 360 -30.23 20.71 -2.96
CA ARG A 360 -30.20 21.61 -1.81
C ARG A 360 -31.32 22.64 -1.89
N LYS A 361 -31.80 23.05 -0.71
CA LYS A 361 -32.73 24.18 -0.54
C LYS A 361 -32.17 25.13 0.52
N ILE A 362 -31.97 26.39 0.18
CA ILE A 362 -31.67 27.43 1.13
C ILE A 362 -33.00 27.78 1.80
N ILE A 363 -33.06 27.70 3.13
CA ILE A 363 -34.28 27.96 3.91
C ILE A 363 -34.17 29.24 4.74
N GLU A 364 -32.96 29.75 4.96
CA GLU A 364 -32.71 30.98 5.70
C GLU A 364 -31.42 31.63 5.21
N VAL A 365 -31.40 32.93 5.13
CA VAL A 365 -30.22 33.75 4.84
C VAL A 365 -30.05 34.76 5.98
N THR A 366 -28.90 34.79 6.60
CA THR A 366 -28.53 35.72 7.66
C THR A 366 -27.52 36.69 7.09
N PRO A 367 -27.86 38.00 6.94
CA PRO A 367 -26.93 39.02 6.43
C PRO A 367 -25.66 39.11 7.27
N PHE A 368 -24.53 39.38 6.61
CA PHE A 368 -23.29 39.70 7.31
C PHE A 368 -23.30 41.07 7.95
N THR A 369 -22.47 41.31 8.95
CA THR A 369 -22.21 42.60 9.59
C THR A 369 -20.97 43.25 8.99
N THR A 370 -20.89 44.59 9.07
CA THR A 370 -19.68 45.33 8.71
C THR A 370 -19.11 45.99 9.97
N GLU A 371 -17.81 45.87 10.18
CA GLU A 371 -17.07 46.48 11.27
C GLU A 371 -15.88 47.24 10.74
N ASP A 372 -15.68 48.48 11.29
CA ASP A 372 -14.55 49.32 10.97
C ASP A 372 -13.35 48.96 11.85
N ARG A 373 -12.19 48.81 11.24
CA ARG A 373 -10.88 48.59 11.91
C ARG A 373 -10.02 49.85 11.74
N PRO A 374 -9.92 50.74 12.77
CA PRO A 374 -9.09 51.92 12.69
C PRO A 374 -7.60 51.54 12.59
N ASP A 375 -6.84 52.26 11.75
CA ASP A 375 -5.39 52.08 11.60
C ASP A 375 -4.68 53.42 11.61
N GLU A 376 -3.94 53.71 12.69
CA GLU A 376 -3.20 54.97 12.89
C GLU A 376 -1.97 55.10 11.97
N ARG A 377 -1.59 54.04 11.26
CA ARG A 377 -0.48 54.05 10.28
C ARG A 377 -0.93 54.52 8.90
N LEU A 378 -2.23 54.67 8.68
CA LEU A 378 -2.83 55.04 7.42
C LEU A 378 -3.49 56.42 7.51
N PRO A 379 -3.43 57.24 6.46
CA PRO A 379 -3.98 58.59 6.47
C PRO A 379 -5.51 58.57 6.56
N VAL A 380 -6.07 59.62 7.19
CA VAL A 380 -7.52 59.89 7.19
C VAL A 380 -8.03 59.93 5.75
N GLY A 381 -9.15 59.25 5.51
CA GLY A 381 -9.76 59.10 4.17
C GLY A 381 -9.31 57.87 3.41
N PHE A 382 -8.30 57.13 3.90
CA PHE A 382 -7.98 55.80 3.35
C PHE A 382 -8.99 54.79 3.85
N GLU A 383 -9.52 53.97 2.92
CA GLU A 383 -10.40 52.84 3.23
C GLU A 383 -10.02 51.66 2.35
N SER A 384 -9.90 50.49 2.97
CA SER A 384 -9.70 49.22 2.26
C SER A 384 -10.49 48.11 2.91
N GLU A 385 -10.88 47.11 2.13
CA GLU A 385 -11.52 45.91 2.64
C GLU A 385 -10.46 44.89 3.05
N ASP A 386 -10.30 44.66 4.37
CA ASP A 386 -9.40 43.66 4.89
C ASP A 386 -9.97 42.25 4.73
N GLN A 387 -11.28 42.14 4.87
CA GLN A 387 -12.04 40.91 4.71
C GLN A 387 -13.40 41.18 4.13
N GLY A 388 -13.76 40.45 3.08
CA GLY A 388 -15.12 40.49 2.52
C GLY A 388 -16.14 39.83 3.43
N GLY A 389 -17.33 40.46 3.53
CA GLY A 389 -18.46 39.87 4.21
C GLY A 389 -19.09 38.71 3.42
N PHE A 390 -19.63 37.72 4.13
CA PHE A 390 -20.45 36.68 3.55
C PHE A 390 -21.70 36.45 4.37
N ASP A 391 -22.83 36.35 3.69
CA ASP A 391 -24.08 35.99 4.33
C ASP A 391 -23.98 34.57 4.90
N GLY A 392 -24.62 34.35 6.02
CA GLY A 392 -24.86 33.06 6.58
C GLY A 392 -26.03 32.34 5.90
N TYR A 393 -26.02 31.06 5.86
CA TYR A 393 -27.04 30.25 5.22
C TYR A 393 -27.46 29.07 6.08
N LYS A 394 -28.76 28.79 6.14
CA LYS A 394 -29.29 27.53 6.62
C LYS A 394 -29.80 26.78 5.43
N VAL A 395 -29.25 25.59 5.21
CA VAL A 395 -29.42 24.81 3.99
C VAL A 395 -29.94 23.42 4.33
N VAL A 396 -30.93 22.96 3.63
CA VAL A 396 -31.31 21.55 3.64
C VAL A 396 -30.69 20.88 2.45
N ARG A 397 -29.89 19.85 2.70
CA ARG A 397 -29.28 18.96 1.72
C ARG A 397 -30.07 17.66 1.67
N TYR A 398 -30.38 17.19 0.44
CA TYR A 398 -31.00 15.92 0.17
C TYR A 398 -30.08 15.06 -0.66
N ARG A 399 -30.07 13.75 -0.38
CA ARG A 399 -29.51 12.72 -1.24
C ARG A 399 -30.65 11.76 -1.60
N LYS A 400 -30.95 11.66 -2.89
CA LYS A 400 -32.02 10.84 -3.41
C LYS A 400 -31.44 9.71 -4.22
N TYR A 401 -31.96 8.51 -3.99
CA TYR A 401 -31.50 7.28 -4.60
C TYR A 401 -32.55 6.76 -5.57
N TYR A 402 -32.12 6.33 -6.74
CA TYR A 402 -33.03 5.89 -7.79
C TYR A 402 -32.71 4.48 -8.26
N LYS A 403 -33.77 3.72 -8.57
CA LYS A 403 -33.80 2.51 -9.38
C LYS A 403 -34.63 2.82 -10.64
N GLY A 404 -33.99 2.80 -11.81
CA GLY A 404 -34.56 3.43 -12.99
C GLY A 404 -34.89 4.91 -12.76
N ASP A 405 -36.14 5.29 -12.94
CA ASP A 405 -36.62 6.65 -12.69
C ASP A 405 -37.35 6.82 -11.34
N GLU A 406 -37.51 5.74 -10.59
CA GLU A 406 -38.19 5.73 -9.28
C GLU A 406 -37.22 6.17 -8.17
N GLU A 407 -37.64 7.16 -7.36
CA GLU A 407 -36.99 7.53 -6.11
C GLU A 407 -37.33 6.52 -5.02
N VAL A 408 -36.34 5.66 -4.66
CA VAL A 408 -36.55 4.55 -3.70
C VAL A 408 -36.11 4.86 -2.28
N LYS A 409 -35.25 5.87 -2.11
CA LYS A 409 -34.72 6.28 -0.80
C LYS A 409 -34.29 7.74 -0.83
N MET A 410 -34.44 8.42 0.31
CA MET A 410 -33.94 9.80 0.50
C MET A 410 -33.34 9.98 1.87
N ASP A 411 -32.14 10.56 1.90
CA ASP A 411 -31.50 11.06 3.13
C ASP A 411 -31.59 12.58 3.16
N LYS A 412 -31.66 13.18 4.37
CA LYS A 412 -31.83 14.61 4.59
C LYS A 412 -30.95 15.11 5.72
N TRP A 413 -30.25 16.24 5.50
CA TRP A 413 -29.44 16.93 6.51
C TRP A 413 -29.74 18.41 6.51
N THR A 414 -29.67 19.05 7.67
CA THR A 414 -29.69 20.50 7.81
C THR A 414 -28.30 20.99 8.14
N LEU A 415 -27.80 21.94 7.37
CA LEU A 415 -26.46 22.52 7.48
C LEU A 415 -26.59 24.00 7.78
N THR A 416 -25.65 24.55 8.57
CA THR A 416 -25.58 25.98 8.88
C THR A 416 -24.22 26.51 8.54
N TYR A 417 -24.18 27.53 7.69
CA TYR A 417 -23.02 28.37 7.40
C TYR A 417 -23.21 29.67 8.14
N LYS A 418 -22.29 30.04 9.03
CA LYS A 418 -22.38 31.26 9.81
C LYS A 418 -22.05 32.46 8.92
N PRO A 419 -22.67 33.65 9.15
CA PRO A 419 -22.25 34.86 8.48
C PRO A 419 -20.81 35.23 8.88
N VAL A 420 -20.08 35.81 7.92
CA VAL A 420 -18.70 36.26 8.13
C VAL A 420 -18.69 37.78 8.05
N THR A 421 -18.20 38.42 9.11
CA THR A 421 -18.17 39.91 9.21
C THR A 421 -17.26 40.51 8.14
N ARG A 422 -17.71 41.56 7.49
CA ARG A 422 -16.90 42.39 6.62
C ARG A 422 -16.05 43.32 7.49
N TYR A 423 -14.73 43.33 7.29
CA TYR A 423 -13.84 44.27 7.97
C TYR A 423 -13.34 45.35 7.00
N LEU A 424 -13.60 46.60 7.35
CA LEU A 424 -13.12 47.76 6.63
C LEU A 424 -11.99 48.43 7.44
N ARG A 425 -10.80 48.45 6.89
CA ARG A 425 -9.68 49.19 7.46
C ARG A 425 -9.82 50.68 7.11
N LYS A 426 -9.85 51.53 8.12
CA LYS A 426 -9.98 52.99 7.97
C LYS A 426 -8.76 53.69 8.55
N GLY A 427 -8.07 54.45 7.74
CA GLY A 427 -6.98 55.31 8.18
C GLY A 427 -7.49 56.40 9.14
N THR A 428 -6.76 56.58 10.25
CA THR A 428 -7.08 57.56 11.29
C THR A 428 -5.97 58.59 11.51
N ASN A 429 -4.82 58.44 10.82
CA ASN A 429 -3.72 59.36 10.95
C ASN A 429 -4.03 60.71 10.22
N PRO A 430 -3.91 61.86 10.90
CA PRO A 430 -4.14 63.17 10.27
C PRO A 430 -3.11 63.54 9.19
N ASP A 431 -1.94 62.87 9.15
CA ASP A 431 -0.94 63.07 8.11
C ASP A 431 -1.37 62.39 6.81
N THR A 432 -1.88 63.17 5.87
CA THR A 432 -2.35 62.70 4.56
C THR A 432 -1.23 62.45 3.56
N THR A 433 0.04 62.67 3.94
CA THR A 433 1.22 62.37 3.10
C THR A 433 1.77 60.97 3.29
N LEU A 434 1.26 60.22 4.26
CA LEU A 434 1.68 58.84 4.50
C LEU A 434 1.44 57.95 3.28
N PRO A 435 2.37 57.02 2.99
CA PRO A 435 2.19 56.08 1.89
C PRO A 435 0.98 55.18 2.15
N VAL A 436 0.12 55.04 1.15
CA VAL A 436 -0.99 54.10 1.18
C VAL A 436 -0.60 52.79 0.51
N PRO A 437 -0.92 51.60 1.11
CA PRO A 437 -0.66 50.31 0.50
C PRO A 437 -1.51 50.10 -0.76
N GLU A 438 -1.01 49.34 -1.71
CA GLU A 438 -1.80 48.89 -2.86
C GLU A 438 -2.96 47.99 -2.38
N VAL A 439 -4.18 48.42 -2.67
CA VAL A 439 -5.39 47.69 -2.32
C VAL A 439 -5.57 46.55 -3.35
N LYS A 440 -5.32 45.32 -2.95
CA LYS A 440 -5.67 44.17 -3.76
C LYS A 440 -7.16 43.85 -3.56
N PRO A 441 -7.96 43.72 -4.63
CA PRO A 441 -9.36 43.35 -4.48
C PRO A 441 -9.48 42.00 -3.76
N ALA A 442 -10.30 41.93 -2.73
CA ALA A 442 -10.56 40.70 -2.02
C ALA A 442 -11.15 39.65 -2.99
N HIS A 443 -10.57 38.44 -3.03
CA HIS A 443 -11.09 37.37 -3.88
C HIS A 443 -12.34 36.79 -3.23
N LEU A 444 -13.50 37.37 -3.55
CA LEU A 444 -14.77 36.93 -3.00
C LEU A 444 -15.32 35.76 -3.83
N PRO A 445 -15.69 34.63 -3.20
CA PRO A 445 -16.48 33.62 -3.90
C PRO A 445 -17.82 34.25 -4.31
N LYS A 446 -18.28 33.91 -5.52
CA LYS A 446 -19.64 34.30 -5.96
C LYS A 446 -20.66 33.84 -4.93
N ALA A 447 -21.60 34.69 -4.58
CA ALA A 447 -22.75 34.29 -3.79
C ALA A 447 -23.38 33.04 -4.43
N PRO A 448 -23.78 32.05 -3.64
CA PRO A 448 -24.46 30.89 -4.19
C PRO A 448 -25.72 31.37 -4.93
N SER A 449 -25.88 30.91 -6.18
CA SER A 449 -27.10 31.25 -6.94
C SER A 449 -28.33 30.89 -6.13
N GLU A 450 -29.27 31.84 -5.98
CA GLU A 450 -30.58 31.56 -5.45
C GLU A 450 -31.20 30.47 -6.33
N GLY A 451 -31.41 29.28 -5.79
CA GLY A 451 -32.00 28.17 -6.51
C GLY A 451 -31.60 26.82 -5.94
N SER A 452 -32.39 25.81 -6.23
CA SER A 452 -32.09 24.41 -5.91
C SER A 452 -30.90 23.95 -6.75
N GLY A 453 -29.69 23.90 -6.15
CA GLY A 453 -28.58 23.23 -6.79
C GLY A 453 -28.89 21.73 -6.88
N ARG A 454 -28.95 21.17 -8.08
CA ARG A 454 -29.14 19.74 -8.32
C ARG A 454 -27.96 19.17 -9.09
N ILE A 455 -27.40 18.05 -8.62
CA ILE A 455 -26.38 17.28 -9.30
C ILE A 455 -26.84 15.82 -9.31
N VAL A 456 -26.74 15.13 -10.42
CA VAL A 456 -27.13 13.72 -10.57
C VAL A 456 -25.95 12.94 -11.13
N GLN A 457 -25.66 11.79 -10.55
CA GLN A 457 -24.67 10.83 -11.02
C GLN A 457 -25.23 9.42 -11.06
#